data_4295c6a49e4ef81ae6099341c1589bf1
#
_entry.id   4295c6a49e4ef81ae6099341c1589bf1
#
_cell.length_a   1.000
_cell.length_b   1.000
_cell.length_c   1.000
_cell.angle_alpha   90.00
_cell.angle_beta   90.00
_cell.angle_gamma   90.00
#
_symmetry.space_group_name_H-M   'P 1'
#
loop_
_entity.id
_entity.type
_entity.pdbx_description
1 polymer ?
#
loop_
_entity_poly.entity_id
_entity_poly.type
_entity_poly.pdbx_seq_one_letter_code
_entity_poly.pdbx_strand_id
1 'polypeptide(L)'
;QSPSSAASDVYKRQPFYLRTGKRLKARTSEIAVVFKEKPHSIFGPEAGNHQNALIIRLQPDEGIIMDVTIKEPGPGGMRLIDVPLDMTFSETLGIDENTVPDAYERLIMDVIRGNQTLFMRGDEVEAAWAWTDPIIKGWMERNDVPKPYESGSSGPQDSLTLLEREGRNWRQIL
;
A
#
# COMPACT_ATOMS: atom_id res chain seq x y z
N GLN A 1 5.84 -18.94 24.94
CA GLN A 1 6.15 -18.17 23.73
C GLN A 1 4.90 -18.18 22.84
N SER A 2 4.41 -16.99 22.48
CA SER A 2 3.24 -16.87 21.62
C SER A 2 3.54 -17.38 20.20
N PRO A 3 2.57 -17.99 19.50
CA PRO A 3 2.77 -18.59 18.17
C PRO A 3 3.19 -17.60 17.05
N SER A 4 3.09 -16.30 17.28
CA SER A 4 3.56 -15.26 16.37
C SER A 4 5.09 -15.16 16.24
N SER A 5 5.82 -15.91 17.04
CA SER A 5 7.29 -15.92 17.05
C SER A 5 7.90 -16.72 15.88
N ALA A 6 7.13 -17.48 15.14
CA ALA A 6 7.61 -18.30 14.02
C ALA A 6 7.61 -17.58 12.67
N ALA A 7 7.03 -16.40 12.56
CA ALA A 7 7.26 -15.55 11.41
C ALA A 7 8.75 -15.18 11.41
N SER A 8 9.46 -15.59 10.39
CA SER A 8 10.89 -15.47 10.19
C SER A 8 11.45 -14.17 10.77
N ASP A 9 12.60 -14.24 11.46
CA ASP A 9 13.32 -13.08 12.01
C ASP A 9 13.61 -11.98 10.97
N VAL A 10 13.55 -12.32 9.70
CA VAL A 10 13.68 -11.40 8.56
C VAL A 10 12.57 -10.38 8.53
N TYR A 11 11.34 -10.75 8.93
CA TYR A 11 10.16 -9.86 8.87
C TYR A 11 9.84 -9.16 10.20
N LYS A 12 10.45 -9.56 11.32
CA LYS A 12 10.16 -9.01 12.67
C LYS A 12 10.40 -7.51 12.81
N ARG A 13 11.14 -6.90 11.89
CA ARG A 13 11.46 -5.45 11.91
C ARG A 13 10.92 -4.70 10.70
N GLN A 14 10.10 -5.36 9.88
CA GLN A 14 9.48 -4.69 8.74
C GLN A 14 8.25 -3.92 9.22
N PRO A 15 8.25 -2.58 9.16
CA PRO A 15 7.08 -1.80 9.51
C PRO A 15 6.01 -1.92 8.43
N PHE A 16 4.75 -1.95 8.88
CA PHE A 16 3.57 -1.90 8.02
C PHE A 16 2.77 -0.66 8.39
N TYR A 17 2.50 0.18 7.43
CA TYR A 17 1.69 1.38 7.59
C TYR A 17 0.41 1.22 6.82
N LEU A 18 -0.72 1.43 7.50
CA LEU A 18 -2.05 1.32 6.92
C LEU A 18 -2.70 2.70 6.94
N ARG A 19 -3.15 3.17 5.78
CA ARG A 19 -3.95 4.39 5.66
C ARG A 19 -5.25 4.07 4.95
N THR A 20 -6.34 4.30 5.62
CA THR A 20 -7.67 4.15 5.05
C THR A 20 -8.59 5.23 5.61
N GLY A 21 -9.60 5.65 4.84
CA GLY A 21 -10.55 6.66 5.29
C GLY A 21 -11.59 6.97 4.23
N LYS A 22 -12.66 7.62 4.68
CA LYS A 22 -13.70 8.13 3.79
C LYS A 22 -13.33 9.52 3.28
N ARG A 23 -13.74 9.85 2.07
CA ARG A 23 -13.52 11.18 1.47
C ARG A 23 -12.05 11.63 1.42
N LEU A 24 -11.13 10.69 1.28
CA LEU A 24 -9.75 10.99 0.95
C LEU A 24 -9.67 11.52 -0.49
N LYS A 25 -8.50 12.03 -0.88
CA LYS A 25 -8.23 12.69 -2.18
C LYS A 25 -8.68 11.86 -3.38
N ALA A 26 -8.48 10.54 -3.34
CA ALA A 26 -8.89 9.63 -4.40
C ALA A 26 -9.45 8.32 -3.83
N ARG A 27 -10.27 7.65 -4.65
CA ARG A 27 -10.73 6.28 -4.38
C ARG A 27 -9.72 5.32 -4.98
N THR A 28 -8.69 5.01 -4.22
CA THR A 28 -7.64 4.08 -4.63
C THR A 28 -7.33 3.08 -3.53
N SER A 29 -6.89 1.89 -3.93
CA SER A 29 -6.35 0.88 -3.02
C SER A 29 -5.06 0.36 -3.62
N GLU A 30 -3.96 0.50 -2.91
CA GLU A 30 -2.65 0.06 -3.35
C GLU A 30 -1.84 -0.52 -2.21
N ILE A 31 -0.90 -1.39 -2.54
CA ILE A 31 0.13 -1.88 -1.65
C ILE A 31 1.46 -1.37 -2.18
N ALA A 32 2.15 -0.52 -1.42
CA ALA A 32 3.46 -0.01 -1.80
C ALA A 32 4.56 -0.67 -0.95
N VAL A 33 5.46 -1.36 -1.60
CA VAL A 33 6.65 -1.94 -0.98
C VAL A 33 7.84 -1.06 -1.34
N VAL A 34 8.29 -0.24 -0.40
CA VAL A 34 9.46 0.61 -0.57
C VAL A 34 10.70 -0.16 -0.17
N PHE A 35 11.62 -0.35 -1.10
CA PHE A 35 12.86 -1.08 -0.83
C PHE A 35 13.80 -0.25 0.03
N LYS A 36 14.64 -0.94 0.78
CA LYS A 36 15.69 -0.28 1.56
C LYS A 36 16.66 0.45 0.66
N GLU A 37 17.23 1.51 1.18
CA GLU A 37 18.33 2.20 0.52
C GLU A 37 19.50 1.24 0.30
N LYS A 38 20.18 1.42 -0.82
CA LYS A 38 21.41 0.67 -1.11
C LYS A 38 22.47 1.01 -0.04
N PRO A 39 23.14 0.02 0.53
CA PRO A 39 24.13 0.25 1.58
C PRO A 39 25.32 1.08 1.12
N HIS A 40 25.61 1.04 -0.17
CA HIS A 40 26.69 1.78 -0.80
C HIS A 40 26.29 2.19 -2.22
N SER A 41 26.55 3.45 -2.56
CA SER A 41 26.38 3.95 -3.92
C SER A 41 27.76 4.17 -4.54
N ILE A 42 28.00 3.57 -5.71
CA ILE A 42 29.18 3.87 -6.56
C ILE A 42 29.04 5.23 -7.26
N PHE A 43 27.84 5.81 -7.23
CA PHE A 43 27.55 7.13 -7.72
C PHE A 43 27.76 8.12 -6.56
N GLY A 44 28.41 9.22 -6.80
CA GLY A 44 28.69 10.22 -5.76
C GLY A 44 27.43 10.77 -5.08
N PRO A 45 27.58 11.59 -4.03
CA PRO A 45 26.44 12.15 -3.29
C PRO A 45 25.50 13.00 -4.15
N GLU A 46 25.97 13.49 -5.29
CA GLU A 46 25.17 14.24 -6.28
C GLU A 46 24.11 13.39 -6.98
N ALA A 47 24.25 12.06 -6.95
CA ALA A 47 23.28 11.15 -7.57
C ALA A 47 21.97 11.03 -6.77
N GLY A 48 21.87 11.65 -5.62
CA GLY A 48 20.70 11.61 -4.76
C GLY A 48 20.47 10.25 -4.09
N ASN A 49 19.56 10.23 -3.15
CA ASN A 49 19.14 9.02 -2.48
C ASN A 49 17.80 8.56 -3.05
N HIS A 50 17.84 7.66 -4.02
CA HIS A 50 16.66 7.12 -4.68
C HIS A 50 16.34 5.74 -4.13
N GLN A 51 15.11 5.55 -3.72
CA GLN A 51 14.58 4.26 -3.28
C GLN A 51 13.68 3.68 -4.37
N ASN A 52 13.96 2.47 -4.77
CA ASN A 52 13.05 1.75 -5.66
C ASN A 52 11.78 1.33 -4.87
N ALA A 53 10.67 1.22 -5.57
CA ALA A 53 9.42 0.77 -4.98
C ALA A 53 8.67 -0.16 -5.93
N LEU A 54 7.95 -1.11 -5.35
CA LEU A 54 6.97 -1.94 -6.05
C LEU A 54 5.59 -1.54 -5.54
N ILE A 55 4.73 -1.12 -6.44
CA ILE A 55 3.36 -0.72 -6.15
C ILE A 55 2.42 -1.71 -6.82
N ILE A 56 1.56 -2.33 -6.04
CA ILE A 56 0.50 -3.22 -6.51
C ILE A 56 -0.80 -2.44 -6.39
N ARG A 57 -1.37 -2.04 -7.53
CA ARG A 57 -2.67 -1.38 -7.59
C ARG A 57 -3.78 -2.42 -7.54
N LEU A 58 -4.70 -2.24 -6.60
CA LEU A 58 -5.87 -3.11 -6.42
C LEU A 58 -7.15 -2.46 -6.94
N GLN A 59 -7.22 -1.11 -6.90
CA GLN A 59 -8.33 -0.27 -7.40
C GLN A 59 -7.86 1.17 -7.59
N PRO A 60 -8.37 1.89 -8.59
CA PRO A 60 -8.85 1.40 -9.88
C PRO A 60 -7.68 0.90 -10.70
N ASP A 61 -7.91 0.44 -11.92
CA ASP A 61 -6.88 0.06 -12.87
C ASP A 61 -5.84 -0.91 -12.28
N GLU A 62 -6.30 -2.11 -11.97
CA GLU A 62 -5.48 -3.18 -11.38
C GLU A 62 -4.18 -3.36 -12.17
N GLY A 63 -3.05 -3.40 -11.45
CA GLY A 63 -1.75 -3.47 -12.12
C GLY A 63 -0.57 -3.42 -11.17
N ILE A 64 0.60 -3.38 -11.75
CA ILE A 64 1.88 -3.33 -11.04
C ILE A 64 2.71 -2.19 -11.61
N ILE A 65 3.20 -1.32 -10.71
CA ILE A 65 4.19 -0.31 -11.05
C ILE A 65 5.48 -0.64 -10.31
N MET A 66 6.60 -0.58 -11.01
CA MET A 66 7.91 -0.67 -10.41
C MET A 66 8.66 0.64 -10.64
N ASP A 67 8.81 1.44 -9.60
CA ASP A 67 9.64 2.64 -9.63
C ASP A 67 11.10 2.21 -9.52
N VAL A 68 11.88 2.44 -10.58
CA VAL A 68 13.30 2.07 -10.63
C VAL A 68 14.16 3.29 -10.95
N THR A 69 15.30 3.36 -10.30
CA THR A 69 16.30 4.38 -10.60
C THR A 69 17.25 3.87 -11.68
N ILE A 70 17.34 4.61 -12.76
CA ILE A 70 18.24 4.30 -13.89
C ILE A 70 19.22 5.45 -14.11
N LYS A 71 20.31 5.16 -14.83
CA LYS A 71 21.17 6.22 -15.36
C LYS A 71 20.44 6.94 -16.49
N GLU A 72 20.40 8.26 -16.44
CA GLU A 72 19.85 9.05 -17.54
C GLU A 72 20.62 8.76 -18.84
N PRO A 73 19.95 8.41 -19.93
CA PRO A 73 20.59 8.22 -21.23
C PRO A 73 21.24 9.52 -21.74
N GLY A 74 22.39 9.41 -22.41
CA GLY A 74 23.04 10.54 -23.06
C GLY A 74 24.35 10.99 -22.41
N PRO A 75 24.99 12.03 -22.95
CA PRO A 75 26.22 12.63 -22.43
C PRO A 75 25.92 13.47 -21.17
N GLY A 76 26.92 13.67 -20.33
CA GLY A 76 26.77 14.56 -19.14
C GLY A 76 26.97 13.87 -17.80
N GLY A 77 27.64 12.71 -17.77
CA GLY A 77 28.04 12.02 -16.55
C GLY A 77 27.00 11.03 -16.01
N MET A 78 27.09 10.73 -14.73
CA MET A 78 26.26 9.72 -14.07
C MET A 78 25.08 10.38 -13.36
N ARG A 79 24.14 10.91 -14.11
CA ARG A 79 22.88 11.41 -13.55
C ARG A 79 21.89 10.24 -13.43
N LEU A 80 21.22 10.16 -12.30
CA LEU A 80 20.19 9.17 -12.02
C LEU A 80 18.81 9.81 -12.15
N ILE A 81 17.87 9.06 -12.71
CA ILE A 81 16.46 9.43 -12.83
C ILE A 81 15.59 8.28 -12.39
N ASP A 82 14.45 8.59 -11.80
CA ASP A 82 13.44 7.58 -11.46
C ASP A 82 12.49 7.39 -12.63
N VAL A 83 12.29 6.14 -13.02
CA VAL A 83 11.43 5.75 -14.14
C VAL A 83 10.43 4.72 -13.66
N PRO A 84 9.12 4.95 -13.83
CA PRO A 84 8.11 3.94 -13.57
C PRO A 84 8.06 2.93 -14.72
N LEU A 85 8.06 1.65 -14.36
CA LEU A 85 7.65 0.56 -15.24
C LEU A 85 6.20 0.25 -14.86
N ASP A 86 5.24 0.66 -15.66
CA ASP A 86 3.82 0.48 -15.41
C ASP A 86 3.26 -0.64 -16.28
N MET A 87 2.55 -1.56 -15.63
CA MET A 87 1.80 -2.62 -16.28
C MET A 87 0.37 -2.62 -15.74
N THR A 88 -0.55 -2.04 -16.48
CA THR A 88 -1.99 -2.12 -16.22
C THR A 88 -2.55 -3.40 -16.83
N PHE A 89 -3.29 -4.19 -16.06
CA PHE A 89 -3.75 -5.50 -16.52
C PHE A 89 -4.79 -5.39 -17.62
N SER A 90 -5.74 -4.46 -17.52
CA SER A 90 -6.75 -4.23 -18.56
C SER A 90 -6.10 -3.91 -19.90
N GLU A 91 -5.13 -2.99 -19.94
CA GLU A 91 -4.40 -2.63 -21.15
C GLU A 91 -3.58 -3.80 -21.70
N THR A 92 -2.83 -4.48 -20.83
CA THR A 92 -1.94 -5.58 -21.23
C THR A 92 -2.70 -6.79 -21.76
N LEU A 93 -3.86 -7.09 -21.19
CA LEU A 93 -4.70 -8.23 -21.57
C LEU A 93 -5.75 -7.87 -22.63
N GLY A 94 -5.87 -6.59 -23.01
CA GLY A 94 -6.91 -6.12 -23.93
C GLY A 94 -8.33 -6.30 -23.38
N ILE A 95 -8.50 -6.19 -22.06
CA ILE A 95 -9.81 -6.35 -21.40
C ILE A 95 -10.53 -5.01 -21.48
N ASP A 96 -11.73 -5.02 -22.04
CA ASP A 96 -12.64 -3.88 -21.95
C ASP A 96 -13.20 -3.80 -20.53
N GLU A 97 -12.87 -2.75 -19.80
CA GLU A 97 -13.29 -2.52 -18.42
C GLU A 97 -14.81 -2.51 -18.27
N ASN A 98 -15.54 -2.11 -19.31
CA ASN A 98 -17.00 -2.14 -19.31
C ASN A 98 -17.57 -3.57 -19.33
N THR A 99 -16.76 -4.57 -19.65
CA THR A 99 -17.17 -5.98 -19.67
C THR A 99 -16.82 -6.72 -18.38
N VAL A 100 -16.03 -6.08 -17.49
CA VAL A 100 -15.65 -6.66 -16.20
C VAL A 100 -16.84 -6.58 -15.23
N PRO A 101 -17.37 -7.71 -14.75
CA PRO A 101 -18.50 -7.70 -13.82
C PRO A 101 -18.15 -6.93 -12.53
N ASP A 102 -19.13 -6.23 -11.97
CA ASP A 102 -19.02 -5.60 -10.65
C ASP A 102 -18.62 -6.62 -9.57
N ALA A 103 -17.94 -6.17 -8.53
CA ALA A 103 -17.49 -7.03 -7.44
C ALA A 103 -18.65 -7.79 -6.77
N TYR A 104 -19.81 -7.14 -6.61
CA TYR A 104 -20.99 -7.80 -6.04
C TYR A 104 -21.62 -8.82 -6.99
N GLU A 105 -21.61 -8.57 -8.29
CA GLU A 105 -22.07 -9.56 -9.29
C GLU A 105 -21.24 -10.83 -9.20
N ARG A 106 -19.91 -10.72 -9.11
CA ARG A 106 -19.01 -11.87 -8.94
C ARG A 106 -19.31 -12.65 -7.66
N LEU A 107 -19.48 -11.95 -6.54
CA LEU A 107 -19.80 -12.58 -5.26
C LEU A 107 -21.14 -13.30 -5.29
N ILE A 108 -22.18 -12.69 -5.88
CA ILE A 108 -23.50 -13.34 -6.03
C ILE A 108 -23.39 -14.59 -6.91
N MET A 109 -22.66 -14.50 -8.02
CA MET A 109 -22.45 -15.66 -8.89
C MET A 109 -21.69 -16.77 -8.18
N ASP A 110 -20.71 -16.44 -7.33
CA ASP A 110 -19.97 -17.43 -6.56
C ASP A 110 -20.84 -18.11 -5.50
N VAL A 111 -21.77 -17.36 -4.87
CA VAL A 111 -22.78 -17.95 -3.99
C VAL A 111 -23.66 -18.96 -4.76
N ILE A 112 -24.16 -18.59 -5.93
CA ILE A 112 -25.01 -19.48 -6.77
C ILE A 112 -24.25 -20.74 -7.18
N ARG A 113 -22.97 -20.61 -7.47
CA ARG A 113 -22.10 -21.73 -7.88
C ARG A 113 -21.54 -22.54 -6.71
N GLY A 114 -21.76 -22.11 -5.47
CA GLY A 114 -21.17 -22.74 -4.28
C GLY A 114 -19.65 -22.55 -4.17
N ASN A 115 -19.08 -21.57 -4.86
CA ASN A 115 -17.67 -21.29 -4.82
C ASN A 115 -17.34 -20.39 -3.62
N GLN A 116 -16.57 -20.89 -2.67
CA GLN A 116 -16.23 -20.15 -1.44
C GLN A 116 -14.88 -19.44 -1.50
N THR A 117 -14.18 -19.46 -2.63
CA THR A 117 -12.79 -19.00 -2.75
C THR A 117 -12.60 -17.52 -2.35
N LEU A 118 -13.58 -16.66 -2.64
CA LEU A 118 -13.51 -15.22 -2.35
C LEU A 118 -14.18 -14.82 -1.03
N PHE A 119 -14.71 -15.78 -0.27
CA PHE A 119 -15.37 -15.51 1.00
C PHE A 119 -14.45 -15.74 2.17
N MET A 120 -14.48 -14.81 3.12
CA MET A 120 -13.75 -14.94 4.37
C MET A 120 -14.37 -16.04 5.24
N ARG A 121 -13.52 -16.80 5.90
CA ARG A 121 -13.95 -17.77 6.90
C ARG A 121 -14.29 -17.08 8.22
N GLY A 122 -15.17 -17.68 9.01
CA GLY A 122 -15.56 -17.13 10.30
C GLY A 122 -14.38 -16.97 11.27
N ASP A 123 -13.46 -17.92 11.29
CA ASP A 123 -12.26 -17.87 12.14
C ASP A 123 -11.27 -16.75 11.71
N GLU A 124 -11.18 -16.42 10.43
CA GLU A 124 -10.40 -15.29 9.94
C GLU A 124 -10.99 -13.95 10.40
N VAL A 125 -12.33 -13.84 10.38
CA VAL A 125 -13.04 -12.65 10.87
C VAL A 125 -12.81 -12.47 12.37
N GLU A 126 -12.95 -13.54 13.15
CA GLU A 126 -12.69 -13.50 14.59
C GLU A 126 -11.23 -13.12 14.91
N ALA A 127 -10.27 -13.66 14.16
CA ALA A 127 -8.86 -13.30 14.33
C ALA A 127 -8.60 -11.82 14.01
N ALA A 128 -9.26 -11.28 12.96
CA ALA A 128 -9.16 -9.86 12.63
C ALA A 128 -9.72 -8.96 13.73
N TRP A 129 -10.87 -9.31 14.31
CA TRP A 129 -11.43 -8.58 15.44
C TRP A 129 -10.55 -8.70 16.68
N ALA A 130 -10.04 -9.87 17.00
CA ALA A 130 -9.13 -10.05 18.13
C ALA A 130 -7.86 -9.18 18.04
N TRP A 131 -7.46 -8.82 16.82
CA TRP A 131 -6.35 -7.90 16.60
C TRP A 131 -6.74 -6.43 16.71
N THR A 132 -7.95 -6.04 16.27
CA THR A 132 -8.38 -4.63 16.22
C THR A 132 -9.05 -4.16 17.51
N ASP A 133 -9.81 -5.01 18.18
CA ASP A 133 -10.56 -4.65 19.39
C ASP A 133 -9.70 -4.07 20.53
N PRO A 134 -8.50 -4.60 20.83
CA PRO A 134 -7.64 -4.02 21.87
C PRO A 134 -7.21 -2.59 21.54
N ILE A 135 -7.04 -2.25 20.25
CA ILE A 135 -6.68 -0.90 19.80
C ILE A 135 -7.85 0.05 20.04
N ILE A 136 -9.05 -0.35 19.62
CA ILE A 136 -10.29 0.43 19.80
C ILE A 136 -10.55 0.66 21.29
N LYS A 137 -10.44 -0.39 22.10
CA LYS A 137 -10.58 -0.32 23.55
C LYS A 137 -9.58 0.64 24.18
N GLY A 138 -8.31 0.58 23.75
CA GLY A 138 -7.27 1.49 24.23
C GLY A 138 -7.56 2.96 23.90
N TRP A 139 -8.13 3.26 22.75
CA TRP A 139 -8.59 4.62 22.41
C TRP A 139 -9.74 5.07 23.31
N MET A 140 -10.73 4.20 23.55
CA MET A 140 -11.86 4.51 24.42
C MET A 140 -11.41 4.76 25.88
N GLU A 141 -10.52 3.93 26.40
CA GLU A 141 -9.98 4.07 27.78
C GLU A 141 -9.19 5.37 27.96
N ARG A 142 -8.51 5.85 26.93
CA ARG A 142 -7.78 7.14 26.95
C ARG A 142 -8.65 8.35 26.62
N ASN A 143 -9.92 8.13 26.26
CA ASN A 143 -10.80 9.18 25.72
C ASN A 143 -10.19 9.90 24.50
N ASP A 144 -9.51 9.15 23.65
CA ASP A 144 -8.94 9.71 22.41
C ASP A 144 -10.06 10.17 21.47
N VAL A 145 -10.02 11.43 21.09
CA VAL A 145 -10.99 12.02 20.15
C VAL A 145 -10.44 11.94 18.74
N PRO A 146 -11.25 11.44 17.78
CA PRO A 146 -10.85 11.44 16.37
C PRO A 146 -10.50 12.84 15.87
N LYS A 147 -9.41 12.96 15.12
CA LYS A 147 -9.00 14.23 14.51
C LYS A 147 -9.81 14.47 13.23
N PRO A 148 -10.43 15.65 13.07
CA PRO A 148 -11.10 15.99 11.83
C PRO A 148 -10.09 16.20 10.70
N TYR A 149 -10.54 15.97 9.48
CA TYR A 149 -9.80 16.31 8.27
C TYR A 149 -10.72 16.79 7.17
N GLU A 150 -10.17 17.53 6.25
CA GLU A 150 -10.89 18.11 5.12
C GLU A 150 -11.21 17.05 4.06
N SER A 151 -12.42 17.12 3.49
CA SER A 151 -12.81 16.24 2.37
C SER A 151 -11.90 16.51 1.16
N GLY A 152 -11.40 15.45 0.54
CA GLY A 152 -10.46 15.55 -0.59
C GLY A 152 -9.01 15.73 -0.17
N SER A 153 -8.71 15.68 1.14
CA SER A 153 -7.34 15.73 1.66
C SER A 153 -6.72 14.33 1.78
N SER A 154 -5.47 14.28 2.19
CA SER A 154 -4.76 13.02 2.50
C SER A 154 -5.03 12.48 3.90
N GLY A 155 -5.95 13.08 4.65
CA GLY A 155 -6.25 12.75 6.03
C GLY A 155 -5.76 13.81 7.02
N PRO A 156 -5.84 13.55 8.32
CA PRO A 156 -5.42 14.51 9.35
C PRO A 156 -3.89 14.69 9.34
N GLN A 157 -3.43 15.89 9.70
CA GLN A 157 -2.00 16.22 9.75
C GLN A 157 -1.20 15.26 10.65
N ASP A 158 -1.79 14.78 11.73
CA ASP A 158 -1.16 13.82 12.65
C ASP A 158 -0.76 12.51 11.93
N SER A 159 -1.47 12.12 10.87
CA SER A 159 -1.13 10.94 10.07
C SER A 159 0.16 11.13 9.27
N LEU A 160 0.47 12.35 8.85
CA LEU A 160 1.72 12.69 8.17
C LEU A 160 2.88 12.64 9.17
N THR A 161 2.69 13.31 10.32
CA THR A 161 3.68 13.35 11.40
C THR A 161 4.06 11.96 11.93
N LEU A 162 3.14 11.00 11.86
CA LEU A 162 3.41 9.63 12.27
C LEU A 162 4.60 9.01 11.50
N LEU A 163 4.65 9.20 10.19
CA LEU A 163 5.71 8.65 9.35
C LEU A 163 6.98 9.51 9.39
N GLU A 164 6.81 10.83 9.44
CA GLU A 164 7.93 11.78 9.51
C GLU A 164 8.83 11.53 10.73
N ARG A 165 8.25 11.12 11.87
CA ARG A 165 9.01 10.73 13.08
C ARG A 165 9.99 9.60 12.84
N GLU A 166 9.72 8.76 11.84
CA GLU A 166 10.57 7.63 11.47
C GLU A 166 11.38 7.91 10.20
N GLY A 167 11.41 9.17 9.75
CA GLY A 167 12.10 9.59 8.53
C GLY A 167 11.45 9.05 7.25
N ARG A 168 10.13 8.78 7.29
CA ARG A 168 9.36 8.24 6.18
C ARG A 168 8.24 9.18 5.77
N ASN A 169 7.73 8.96 4.56
CA ASN A 169 6.59 9.71 4.03
C ASN A 169 5.56 8.78 3.43
N TRP A 170 4.29 9.18 3.51
CA TRP A 170 3.26 8.52 2.74
C TRP A 170 3.49 8.73 1.25
N ARG A 171 3.28 7.68 0.48
CA ARG A 171 3.14 7.82 -0.96
C ARG A 171 1.97 8.78 -1.25
N GLN A 172 2.14 9.65 -2.24
CA GLN A 172 1.07 10.56 -2.65
C GLN A 172 -0.08 9.76 -3.25
N ILE A 173 -1.29 10.12 -2.86
CA ILE A 173 -2.51 9.63 -3.49
C ILE A 173 -2.68 10.43 -4.79
N LEU A 174 -2.51 9.77 -5.91
CA LEU A 174 -2.63 10.36 -7.25
C LEU A 174 -4.08 10.36 -7.73
#